data_9c4671b1b57190e66cf4986ee19b8d89
#
_entry.id   9c4671b1b57190e66cf4986ee19b8d89
#
_cell.length_a   1.000
_cell.length_b   1.000
_cell.length_c   1.000
_cell.angle_alpha   90.00
_cell.angle_beta   90.00
_cell.angle_gamma   90.00
#
_symmetry.space_group_name_H-M   'P 1'
#
loop_
_entity.id
_entity.type
_entity.pdbx_description
1 polymer ?
#
loop_
_entity_poly.entity_id
_entity_poly.type
_entity_poly.pdbx_seq_one_letter_code
_entity_poly.pdbx_strand_id
1 'polypeptide(L)'
;MLIDKIGYNIGTLLSLESILGFAKKVEEKTNVHSLWVPESWGREAFVSLGALSQVTNKVKLGTGIVSIHSRTPATVAMAISTLDILSNNRSILGLGVSTPALVENWHGIKFDNPFEKMREYIECIRMIMKGSKVKFEGKYFKINDFKILFKPQRENIPIYTAAVNNGMIDLSCELSDGILLYLRSKNELKNAVDRILNKISGKKNLGNYDEKFGENGIKNIKEDYESKQKTNFEICCAFITAVSDKEPDKARERAAKTLAFYVAVGKYYSRFLLKTGYEYEVNNITEEYKKNGIENIHRFVSDRMLESLTICGSKEECRKSLEVFVNTGITLPIIQINPVGKDPESSIMELLSTF
;
A
#
# COMPACT_ATOMS: atom_id res chain seq x y z
N MET A 1 -17.38 -17.23 -2.62
CA MET A 1 -17.89 -15.86 -2.44
C MET A 1 -17.25 -15.00 -3.52
N LEU A 2 -18.02 -14.25 -4.31
CA LEU A 2 -17.45 -13.28 -5.25
C LEU A 2 -16.81 -12.17 -4.42
N ILE A 3 -15.54 -11.85 -4.71
CA ILE A 3 -14.86 -10.74 -4.06
C ILE A 3 -15.32 -9.46 -4.76
N ASP A 4 -16.10 -8.66 -4.05
CA ASP A 4 -16.81 -7.50 -4.62
C ASP A 4 -15.88 -6.33 -4.96
N LYS A 5 -14.64 -6.35 -4.46
CA LYS A 5 -13.72 -5.21 -4.59
C LYS A 5 -12.25 -5.66 -4.59
N ILE A 6 -11.55 -5.42 -5.70
CA ILE A 6 -10.13 -5.78 -5.88
C ILE A 6 -9.35 -4.59 -6.44
N GLY A 7 -8.12 -4.39 -5.94
CA GLY A 7 -7.12 -3.53 -6.57
C GLY A 7 -6.04 -4.35 -7.28
N TYR A 8 -5.40 -3.77 -8.28
CA TYR A 8 -4.20 -4.35 -8.92
C TYR A 8 -3.01 -3.44 -8.78
N ASN A 9 -1.88 -3.99 -8.33
CA ASN A 9 -0.59 -3.31 -8.31
C ASN A 9 0.18 -3.70 -9.57
N ILE A 10 0.39 -2.72 -10.45
CA ILE A 10 0.99 -2.87 -11.76
C ILE A 10 2.43 -2.33 -11.76
N GLY A 11 3.34 -3.19 -11.32
CA GLY A 11 4.75 -2.85 -11.17
C GLY A 11 5.57 -2.89 -12.47
N THR A 12 6.88 -2.81 -12.32
CA THR A 12 7.87 -2.72 -13.41
C THR A 12 8.12 -4.02 -14.17
N LEU A 13 7.55 -5.12 -13.71
CA LEU A 13 7.68 -6.43 -14.38
C LEU A 13 6.95 -6.50 -15.74
N LEU A 14 6.08 -5.53 -16.01
CA LEU A 14 5.33 -5.40 -17.26
C LEU A 14 5.89 -4.26 -18.11
N SER A 15 5.81 -4.37 -19.42
CA SER A 15 6.08 -3.25 -20.32
C SER A 15 5.02 -2.15 -20.15
N LEU A 16 5.29 -0.93 -20.59
CA LEU A 16 4.30 0.14 -20.52
C LEU A 16 3.07 -0.17 -21.41
N GLU A 17 3.30 -0.77 -22.57
CA GLU A 17 2.24 -1.21 -23.46
C GLU A 17 1.33 -2.26 -22.80
N SER A 18 1.94 -3.28 -22.16
CA SER A 18 1.17 -4.30 -21.41
C SER A 18 0.37 -3.68 -20.25
N ILE A 19 0.92 -2.68 -19.56
CA ILE A 19 0.21 -1.96 -18.48
C ILE A 19 -1.01 -1.21 -19.04
N LEU A 20 -0.87 -0.49 -20.15
CA LEU A 20 -1.97 0.23 -20.76
C LEU A 20 -3.04 -0.73 -21.32
N GLY A 21 -2.61 -1.84 -21.93
CA GLY A 21 -3.51 -2.90 -22.39
C GLY A 21 -4.28 -3.55 -21.24
N PHE A 22 -3.59 -3.86 -20.14
CA PHE A 22 -4.20 -4.37 -18.92
C PHE A 22 -5.25 -3.40 -18.33
N ALA A 23 -4.90 -2.11 -18.26
CA ALA A 23 -5.81 -1.10 -17.72
C ALA A 23 -7.13 -1.01 -18.51
N LYS A 24 -7.09 -1.12 -19.84
CA LYS A 24 -8.30 -1.19 -20.67
C LYS A 24 -9.14 -2.43 -20.36
N LYS A 25 -8.50 -3.58 -20.16
CA LYS A 25 -9.21 -4.83 -19.87
C LYS A 25 -9.86 -4.85 -18.47
N VAL A 26 -9.24 -4.23 -17.47
CA VAL A 26 -9.84 -4.14 -16.13
C VAL A 26 -11.05 -3.22 -16.08
N GLU A 27 -11.16 -2.24 -16.97
CA GLU A 27 -12.35 -1.37 -17.08
C GLU A 27 -13.64 -2.14 -17.42
N GLU A 28 -13.52 -3.32 -18.05
CA GLU A 28 -14.64 -4.19 -18.40
C GLU A 28 -15.15 -5.00 -17.20
N LYS A 29 -14.35 -5.10 -16.13
CA LYS A 29 -14.70 -5.85 -14.91
C LYS A 29 -15.44 -4.98 -13.91
N THR A 30 -16.45 -5.55 -13.26
CA THR A 30 -17.30 -4.85 -12.28
C THR A 30 -16.71 -4.81 -10.88
N ASN A 31 -15.84 -5.78 -10.53
CA ASN A 31 -15.23 -5.91 -9.22
C ASN A 31 -13.86 -5.22 -9.09
N VAL A 32 -13.32 -4.63 -10.16
CA VAL A 32 -12.05 -3.91 -10.08
C VAL A 32 -12.26 -2.49 -9.58
N HIS A 33 -11.71 -2.21 -8.41
CA HIS A 33 -11.83 -0.92 -7.75
C HIS A 33 -10.71 0.05 -8.15
N SER A 34 -9.46 -0.44 -8.26
CA SER A 34 -8.30 0.46 -8.38
C SER A 34 -7.08 -0.17 -9.03
N LEU A 35 -6.30 0.68 -9.70
CA LEU A 35 -4.96 0.38 -10.19
C LEU A 35 -3.92 1.16 -9.37
N TRP A 36 -2.87 0.48 -8.96
CA TRP A 36 -1.81 1.04 -8.11
C TRP A 36 -0.47 0.96 -8.80
N VAL A 37 0.25 2.07 -8.87
CA VAL A 37 1.60 2.14 -9.43
C VAL A 37 2.61 2.32 -8.31
N PRO A 38 3.50 1.32 -8.08
CA PRO A 38 4.58 1.43 -7.11
C PRO A 38 5.74 2.25 -7.68
N GLU A 39 6.39 3.02 -6.82
CA GLU A 39 7.61 3.75 -7.16
C GLU A 39 8.76 3.32 -6.24
N SER A 40 9.80 2.78 -6.84
CA SER A 40 11.05 2.43 -6.15
C SER A 40 12.23 2.75 -7.07
N TRP A 41 12.61 1.82 -7.94
CA TRP A 41 13.67 1.95 -8.96
C TRP A 41 13.16 1.62 -10.36
N GLY A 42 11.87 1.78 -10.57
CA GLY A 42 11.21 1.49 -11.84
C GLY A 42 10.68 2.75 -12.50
N ARG A 43 9.39 2.73 -12.82
CA ARG A 43 8.72 3.87 -13.45
C ARG A 43 8.31 4.89 -12.41
N GLU A 44 8.34 6.15 -12.83
CA GLU A 44 7.78 7.25 -12.07
C GLU A 44 6.25 7.11 -11.98
N ALA A 45 5.71 7.24 -10.77
CA ALA A 45 4.32 6.88 -10.51
C ALA A 45 3.32 7.84 -11.14
N PHE A 46 3.51 9.15 -11.01
CA PHE A 46 2.53 10.14 -11.51
C PHE A 46 2.50 10.20 -13.03
N VAL A 47 3.64 10.06 -13.71
CA VAL A 47 3.68 9.99 -15.19
C VAL A 47 2.93 8.73 -15.66
N SER A 48 3.15 7.59 -15.02
CA SER A 48 2.47 6.35 -15.34
C SER A 48 0.96 6.44 -15.10
N LEU A 49 0.55 7.00 -13.97
CA LEU A 49 -0.87 7.21 -13.63
C LEU A 49 -1.54 8.22 -14.54
N GLY A 50 -0.81 9.26 -14.99
CA GLY A 50 -1.27 10.20 -16.00
C GLY A 50 -1.61 9.50 -17.32
N ALA A 51 -0.74 8.59 -17.79
CA ALA A 51 -1.01 7.78 -18.99
C ALA A 51 -2.22 6.84 -18.78
N LEU A 52 -2.31 6.19 -17.61
CA LEU A 52 -3.44 5.32 -17.26
C LEU A 52 -4.76 6.07 -17.20
N SER A 53 -4.76 7.32 -16.75
CA SER A 53 -5.97 8.15 -16.67
C SER A 53 -6.62 8.40 -18.05
N GLN A 54 -5.83 8.34 -19.12
CA GLN A 54 -6.30 8.56 -20.50
C GLN A 54 -6.92 7.30 -21.14
N VAL A 55 -6.71 6.13 -20.55
CA VAL A 55 -7.21 4.85 -21.07
C VAL A 55 -8.23 4.17 -20.13
N THR A 56 -8.56 4.84 -19.01
CA THR A 56 -9.52 4.35 -18.01
C THR A 56 -10.53 5.43 -17.64
N ASN A 57 -11.74 5.02 -17.24
CA ASN A 57 -12.84 5.94 -16.90
C ASN A 57 -13.50 5.65 -15.54
N LYS A 58 -13.37 4.44 -15.01
CA LYS A 58 -14.07 4.00 -13.76
C LYS A 58 -13.11 3.69 -12.63
N VAL A 59 -12.06 2.92 -12.88
CA VAL A 59 -11.15 2.46 -11.85
C VAL A 59 -10.40 3.62 -11.21
N LYS A 60 -10.21 3.58 -9.90
CA LYS A 60 -9.39 4.56 -9.18
C LYS A 60 -7.91 4.34 -9.49
N LEU A 61 -7.14 5.41 -9.44
CA LEU A 61 -5.73 5.44 -9.78
C LEU A 61 -4.91 5.87 -8.57
N GLY A 62 -4.09 4.96 -8.03
CA GLY A 62 -3.35 5.19 -6.81
C GLY A 62 -1.84 5.04 -6.95
N THR A 63 -1.08 5.86 -6.22
CA THR A 63 0.33 5.60 -5.99
C THR A 63 0.48 4.50 -4.94
N GLY A 64 1.25 3.45 -5.21
CA GLY A 64 1.35 2.31 -4.32
C GLY A 64 2.75 1.88 -3.91
N ILE A 65 3.55 2.77 -3.38
CA ILE A 65 3.46 4.15 -2.85
C ILE A 65 4.48 5.08 -3.50
N VAL A 66 4.38 6.39 -3.25
CA VAL A 66 5.48 7.34 -3.46
C VAL A 66 6.13 7.70 -2.12
N SER A 67 7.44 7.92 -2.15
CA SER A 67 8.21 8.24 -0.94
C SER A 67 8.06 9.71 -0.54
N ILE A 68 7.86 9.97 0.77
CA ILE A 68 7.92 11.33 1.33
C ILE A 68 9.31 11.97 1.27
N HIS A 69 10.33 11.21 0.89
CA HIS A 69 11.70 11.70 0.77
C HIS A 69 12.08 12.10 -0.66
N SER A 70 11.38 11.56 -1.68
CA SER A 70 11.75 11.80 -3.08
C SER A 70 11.25 13.12 -3.66
N ARG A 71 10.21 13.71 -3.04
CA ARG A 71 9.60 14.97 -3.50
C ARG A 71 9.18 15.85 -2.31
N THR A 72 9.04 17.15 -2.53
CA THR A 72 8.46 18.04 -1.52
C THR A 72 6.94 17.87 -1.43
N PRO A 73 6.31 18.19 -0.28
CA PRO A 73 4.85 18.16 -0.14
C PRO A 73 4.13 19.01 -1.20
N ALA A 74 4.70 20.18 -1.53
CA ALA A 74 4.16 21.07 -2.56
C ALA A 74 4.14 20.41 -3.95
N THR A 75 5.25 19.77 -4.34
CA THR A 75 5.34 19.05 -5.61
C THR A 75 4.34 17.90 -5.69
N VAL A 76 4.19 17.12 -4.60
CA VAL A 76 3.23 16.01 -4.57
C VAL A 76 1.79 16.52 -4.57
N ALA A 77 1.49 17.61 -3.86
CA ALA A 77 0.16 18.21 -3.91
C ALA A 77 -0.21 18.68 -5.32
N MET A 78 0.72 19.32 -6.06
CA MET A 78 0.51 19.66 -7.47
C MET A 78 0.30 18.44 -8.34
N ALA A 79 1.13 17.41 -8.19
CA ALA A 79 1.07 16.19 -9.00
C ALA A 79 -0.25 15.43 -8.79
N ILE A 80 -0.65 15.20 -7.53
CA ILE A 80 -1.88 14.46 -7.25
C ILE A 80 -3.13 15.26 -7.64
N SER A 81 -3.13 16.59 -7.46
CA SER A 81 -4.24 17.43 -7.89
C SER A 81 -4.37 17.47 -9.42
N THR A 82 -3.24 17.49 -10.14
CA THR A 82 -3.23 17.39 -11.61
C THR A 82 -3.77 16.02 -12.07
N LEU A 83 -3.30 14.94 -11.45
CA LEU A 83 -3.81 13.59 -11.73
C LEU A 83 -5.31 13.48 -11.44
N ASP A 84 -5.78 14.12 -10.39
CA ASP A 84 -7.19 14.11 -10.01
C ASP A 84 -8.07 14.75 -11.09
N ILE A 85 -7.64 15.88 -11.65
CA ILE A 85 -8.28 16.53 -12.80
C ILE A 85 -8.27 15.60 -14.02
N LEU A 86 -7.09 15.09 -14.39
CA LEU A 86 -6.93 14.22 -15.57
C LEU A 86 -7.76 12.93 -15.47
N SER A 87 -7.94 12.41 -14.29
CA SER A 87 -8.68 11.17 -14.03
C SER A 87 -10.15 11.39 -13.68
N ASN A 88 -10.65 12.62 -13.70
CA ASN A 88 -12.01 12.96 -13.29
C ASN A 88 -12.35 12.44 -11.88
N ASN A 89 -11.61 12.93 -10.88
CA ASN A 89 -11.80 12.65 -9.45
C ASN A 89 -11.58 11.17 -9.03
N ARG A 90 -10.67 10.44 -9.71
CA ARG A 90 -10.38 9.03 -9.40
C ARG A 90 -9.03 8.80 -8.71
N SER A 91 -8.26 9.84 -8.41
CA SER A 91 -6.94 9.67 -7.81
C SER A 91 -6.99 9.29 -6.33
N ILE A 92 -5.98 8.52 -5.90
CA ILE A 92 -5.68 8.17 -4.50
C ILE A 92 -4.18 8.38 -4.29
N LEU A 93 -3.80 9.11 -3.24
CA LEU A 93 -2.41 9.32 -2.89
C LEU A 93 -1.94 8.29 -1.85
N GLY A 94 -1.17 7.31 -2.29
CA GLY A 94 -0.47 6.39 -1.38
C GLY A 94 0.93 6.90 -1.05
N LEU A 95 1.21 7.09 0.23
CA LEU A 95 2.47 7.60 0.78
C LEU A 95 3.21 6.55 1.60
N GLY A 96 4.53 6.56 1.54
CA GLY A 96 5.39 5.73 2.38
C GLY A 96 6.71 6.39 2.70
N VAL A 97 7.43 5.81 3.67
CA VAL A 97 8.72 6.35 4.11
C VAL A 97 9.92 5.77 3.34
N SER A 98 9.71 4.75 2.49
CA SER A 98 10.80 4.03 1.84
C SER A 98 11.75 3.34 2.85
N THR A 99 13.00 3.14 2.50
CA THR A 99 14.04 2.56 3.37
C THR A 99 15.27 3.45 3.40
N PRO A 100 16.09 3.41 4.48
CA PRO A 100 17.31 4.19 4.55
C PRO A 100 18.22 3.97 3.33
N ALA A 101 18.38 2.73 2.88
CA ALA A 101 19.24 2.39 1.74
C ALA A 101 18.80 3.11 0.44
N LEU A 102 17.50 3.15 0.14
CA LEU A 102 17.00 3.83 -1.05
C LEU A 102 17.12 5.35 -0.92
N VAL A 103 16.72 5.88 0.23
CA VAL A 103 16.69 7.33 0.47
C VAL A 103 18.09 7.92 0.51
N GLU A 104 19.03 7.26 1.19
CA GLU A 104 20.39 7.78 1.37
C GLU A 104 21.28 7.49 0.15
N ASN A 105 21.24 6.26 -0.38
CA ASN A 105 22.16 5.87 -1.46
C ASN A 105 21.69 6.35 -2.86
N TRP A 106 20.36 6.44 -3.09
CA TRP A 106 19.85 6.79 -4.42
C TRP A 106 19.38 8.22 -4.53
N HIS A 107 18.79 8.76 -3.46
CA HIS A 107 18.30 10.13 -3.47
C HIS A 107 19.26 11.11 -2.80
N GLY A 108 20.33 10.62 -2.11
CA GLY A 108 21.31 11.48 -1.41
C GLY A 108 20.70 12.27 -0.25
N ILE A 109 19.57 11.84 0.30
CA ILE A 109 18.82 12.52 1.34
C ILE A 109 18.96 11.75 2.64
N LYS A 110 19.22 12.43 3.75
CA LYS A 110 19.29 11.79 5.06
C LYS A 110 17.94 11.16 5.46
N PHE A 111 17.96 9.90 5.83
CA PHE A 111 16.81 9.19 6.37
C PHE A 111 16.71 9.41 7.89
N ASP A 112 15.90 10.36 8.29
CA ASP A 112 15.70 10.72 9.69
C ASP A 112 14.21 10.88 10.03
N ASN A 113 13.87 10.55 11.28
CA ASN A 113 12.55 10.78 11.88
C ASN A 113 11.35 10.57 10.91
N PRO A 114 11.23 9.42 10.25
CA PRO A 114 10.23 9.20 9.20
C PRO A 114 8.79 9.36 9.72
N PHE A 115 8.56 9.14 11.00
CA PHE A 115 7.25 9.25 11.64
C PHE A 115 6.78 10.72 11.69
N GLU A 116 7.59 11.62 12.29
CA GLU A 116 7.27 13.05 12.38
C GLU A 116 7.26 13.71 11.00
N LYS A 117 8.18 13.31 10.15
CA LYS A 117 8.24 13.81 8.76
C LYS A 117 6.98 13.43 7.97
N MET A 118 6.44 12.21 8.13
CA MET A 118 5.18 11.79 7.51
C MET A 118 4.01 12.64 8.00
N ARG A 119 3.95 12.96 9.31
CA ARG A 119 2.91 13.82 9.88
C ARG A 119 2.91 15.19 9.20
N GLU A 120 4.02 15.90 9.25
CA GLU A 120 4.14 17.24 8.63
C GLU A 120 3.87 17.19 7.13
N TYR A 121 4.31 16.12 6.46
CA TYR A 121 4.11 15.93 5.02
C TYR A 121 2.62 15.86 4.64
N ILE A 122 1.84 15.08 5.37
CA ILE A 122 0.40 14.97 5.15
C ILE A 122 -0.30 16.27 5.47
N GLU A 123 0.04 16.93 6.58
CA GLU A 123 -0.52 18.23 6.97
C GLU A 123 -0.28 19.29 5.89
N CYS A 124 0.94 19.41 5.38
CA CYS A 124 1.26 20.30 4.28
C CYS A 124 0.41 20.03 3.04
N ILE A 125 0.30 18.76 2.60
CA ILE A 125 -0.50 18.40 1.42
C ILE A 125 -1.98 18.78 1.64
N ARG A 126 -2.55 18.45 2.80
CA ARG A 126 -3.94 18.78 3.14
C ARG A 126 -4.20 20.30 3.09
N MET A 127 -3.25 21.09 3.63
CA MET A 127 -3.34 22.55 3.59
C MET A 127 -3.30 23.07 2.15
N ILE A 128 -2.37 22.56 1.34
CA ILE A 128 -2.19 23.01 -0.05
C ILE A 128 -3.43 22.67 -0.90
N MET A 129 -3.99 21.47 -0.74
CA MET A 129 -5.16 21.04 -1.51
C MET A 129 -6.43 21.87 -1.25
N LYS A 130 -6.52 22.60 -0.12
CA LYS A 130 -7.60 23.58 0.13
C LYS A 130 -7.58 24.77 -0.83
N GLY A 131 -6.50 24.96 -1.61
CA GLY A 131 -6.40 25.98 -2.64
C GLY A 131 -6.18 27.42 -2.12
N SER A 132 -6.06 27.62 -0.81
CA SER A 132 -5.72 28.89 -0.20
C SER A 132 -4.20 29.09 -0.14
N LYS A 133 -3.76 30.31 0.17
CA LYS A 133 -2.34 30.61 0.41
C LYS A 133 -1.88 29.92 1.69
N VAL A 134 -0.80 29.12 1.60
CA VAL A 134 -0.29 28.29 2.70
C VAL A 134 0.95 28.92 3.30
N LYS A 135 0.94 29.00 4.64
CA LYS A 135 2.11 29.21 5.47
C LYS A 135 2.20 28.06 6.46
N PHE A 136 3.32 27.34 6.45
CA PHE A 136 3.59 26.22 7.34
C PHE A 136 5.01 26.32 7.88
N GLU A 137 5.17 26.25 9.19
CA GLU A 137 6.46 26.33 9.89
C GLU A 137 6.63 25.08 10.74
N GLY A 138 7.04 23.99 10.10
CA GLY A 138 7.32 22.71 10.74
C GLY A 138 8.82 22.53 11.02
N LYS A 139 9.15 21.43 11.65
CA LYS A 139 10.54 21.03 11.90
C LYS A 139 11.23 20.54 10.63
N TYR A 140 10.51 19.85 9.76
CA TYR A 140 11.04 19.22 8.54
C TYR A 140 10.65 19.97 7.28
N PHE A 141 9.51 20.62 7.28
CA PHE A 141 9.03 21.38 6.12
C PHE A 141 8.69 22.81 6.50
N LYS A 142 9.08 23.73 5.62
CA LYS A 142 8.74 25.15 5.72
C LYS A 142 8.16 25.60 4.40
N ILE A 143 6.97 26.17 4.44
CA ILE A 143 6.25 26.67 3.26
C ILE A 143 5.83 28.11 3.55
N ASN A 144 6.28 29.04 2.71
CA ASN A 144 5.92 30.43 2.81
C ASN A 144 5.17 30.86 1.56
N ASP A 145 3.95 31.35 1.77
CA ASP A 145 3.16 32.00 0.72
C ASP A 145 2.87 31.14 -0.53
N PHE A 146 2.94 29.81 -0.41
CA PHE A 146 2.63 28.93 -1.53
C PHE A 146 1.12 28.86 -1.78
N LYS A 147 0.74 28.94 -3.05
CA LYS A 147 -0.65 28.73 -3.50
C LYS A 147 -0.63 28.01 -4.86
N ILE A 148 -1.41 26.93 -4.99
CA ILE A 148 -1.67 26.33 -6.31
C ILE A 148 -2.45 27.35 -7.16
N LEU A 149 -2.01 27.56 -8.41
CA LEU A 149 -2.62 28.54 -9.31
C LEU A 149 -3.91 28.05 -9.98
N PHE A 150 -4.17 26.76 -9.96
CA PHE A 150 -5.45 26.20 -10.40
C PHE A 150 -6.27 25.75 -9.18
N LYS A 151 -7.59 25.66 -9.33
CA LYS A 151 -8.45 25.16 -8.27
C LYS A 151 -8.45 23.62 -8.30
N PRO A 152 -7.99 22.94 -7.23
CA PRO A 152 -8.18 21.49 -7.10
C PRO A 152 -9.68 21.12 -7.21
N GLN A 153 -10.01 20.07 -7.92
CA GLN A 153 -11.41 19.62 -8.04
C GLN A 153 -11.93 19.05 -6.72
N ARG A 154 -11.05 18.40 -5.96
CA ARG A 154 -11.34 17.89 -4.61
C ARG A 154 -10.35 18.47 -3.61
N GLU A 155 -10.84 19.07 -2.55
CA GLU A 155 -10.00 19.50 -1.42
C GLU A 155 -9.51 18.30 -0.58
N ASN A 156 -10.24 17.19 -0.65
CA ASN A 156 -9.97 15.96 0.09
C ASN A 156 -9.75 14.77 -0.86
N ILE A 157 -8.63 14.78 -1.59
CA ILE A 157 -8.15 13.58 -2.28
C ILE A 157 -7.75 12.55 -1.22
N PRO A 158 -8.21 11.27 -1.30
CA PRO A 158 -7.87 10.26 -0.32
C PRO A 158 -6.37 10.06 -0.20
N ILE A 159 -5.84 10.08 1.01
CA ILE A 159 -4.44 9.79 1.32
C ILE A 159 -4.39 8.47 2.09
N TYR A 160 -3.65 7.49 1.55
CA TYR A 160 -3.37 6.23 2.22
C TYR A 160 -1.89 6.14 2.58
N THR A 161 -1.58 5.60 3.75
CA THR A 161 -0.20 5.49 4.20
C THR A 161 0.23 4.03 4.33
N ALA A 162 1.43 3.71 3.86
CA ALA A 162 2.02 2.40 4.03
C ALA A 162 2.57 2.20 5.44
N ALA A 163 2.22 1.07 6.07
CA ALA A 163 2.62 0.78 7.43
C ALA A 163 3.11 -0.66 7.63
N VAL A 164 4.30 -0.81 8.21
CA VAL A 164 4.85 -2.11 8.61
C VAL A 164 4.74 -2.31 10.12
N ASN A 165 4.96 -1.28 10.93
CA ASN A 165 4.95 -1.36 12.40
C ASN A 165 3.72 -0.68 13.01
N ASN A 166 3.46 -0.98 14.29
CA ASN A 166 2.30 -0.48 15.02
C ASN A 166 2.28 1.06 15.13
N GLY A 167 3.43 1.71 15.30
CA GLY A 167 3.48 3.17 15.37
C GLY A 167 3.00 3.83 14.07
N MET A 168 3.41 3.29 12.91
CA MET A 168 2.94 3.79 11.61
C MET A 168 1.46 3.43 11.37
N ILE A 169 0.97 2.29 11.86
CA ILE A 169 -0.46 1.95 11.84
C ILE A 169 -1.27 3.01 12.61
N ASP A 170 -0.82 3.37 13.80
CA ASP A 170 -1.50 4.36 14.64
C ASP A 170 -1.52 5.75 13.99
N LEU A 171 -0.40 6.16 13.38
CA LEU A 171 -0.30 7.40 12.62
C LEU A 171 -1.24 7.41 11.40
N SER A 172 -1.32 6.27 10.70
CA SER A 172 -2.25 6.10 9.57
C SER A 172 -3.70 6.31 9.99
N CYS A 173 -4.11 5.71 11.11
CA CYS A 173 -5.46 5.87 11.65
C CYS A 173 -5.77 7.32 12.05
N GLU A 174 -4.77 8.08 12.46
CA GLU A 174 -4.93 9.48 12.87
C GLU A 174 -5.05 10.44 11.68
N LEU A 175 -4.20 10.29 10.66
CA LEU A 175 -3.98 11.32 9.63
C LEU A 175 -4.47 10.95 8.23
N SER A 176 -4.71 9.66 7.97
CA SER A 176 -5.00 9.17 6.62
C SER A 176 -6.45 8.74 6.46
N ASP A 177 -6.87 8.50 5.22
CA ASP A 177 -8.19 7.97 4.87
C ASP A 177 -8.17 6.45 4.66
N GLY A 178 -6.97 5.86 4.71
CA GLY A 178 -6.75 4.42 4.59
C GLY A 178 -5.30 4.03 4.82
N ILE A 179 -5.06 2.73 4.80
CA ILE A 179 -3.75 2.13 5.07
C ILE A 179 -3.40 1.09 4.01
N LEU A 180 -2.13 1.02 3.66
CA LEU A 180 -1.56 0.04 2.74
C LEU A 180 -0.65 -0.91 3.54
N LEU A 181 -1.11 -2.15 3.73
CA LEU A 181 -0.38 -3.22 4.39
C LEU A 181 0.31 -4.11 3.34
N TYR A 182 1.40 -4.77 3.73
CA TYR A 182 2.16 -5.66 2.85
C TYR A 182 2.93 -6.71 3.63
N LEU A 183 3.13 -7.90 3.06
CA LEU A 183 3.88 -9.03 3.62
C LEU A 183 3.45 -9.40 5.04
N ARG A 184 2.16 -9.64 5.22
CA ARG A 184 1.59 -10.10 6.49
C ARG A 184 0.94 -11.46 6.34
N SER A 185 1.25 -12.36 7.27
CA SER A 185 0.50 -13.60 7.41
C SER A 185 -0.93 -13.32 7.84
N LYS A 186 -1.83 -14.31 7.69
CA LYS A 186 -3.22 -14.22 8.13
C LYS A 186 -3.35 -13.70 9.57
N ASN A 187 -2.56 -14.25 10.49
CA ASN A 187 -2.63 -13.85 11.91
C ASN A 187 -2.15 -12.41 12.12
N GLU A 188 -1.02 -12.03 11.50
CA GLU A 188 -0.51 -10.66 11.57
C GLU A 188 -1.44 -9.66 10.90
N LEU A 189 -2.12 -10.06 9.83
CA LEU A 189 -3.10 -9.23 9.16
C LEU A 189 -4.35 -9.03 10.04
N LYS A 190 -4.86 -10.09 10.66
CA LYS A 190 -5.96 -10.01 11.63
C LYS A 190 -5.61 -9.10 12.80
N ASN A 191 -4.43 -9.25 13.40
CA ASN A 191 -3.94 -8.40 14.49
C ASN A 191 -3.87 -6.92 14.07
N ALA A 192 -3.39 -6.66 12.84
CA ALA A 192 -3.33 -5.30 12.31
C ALA A 192 -4.74 -4.71 12.09
N VAL A 193 -5.67 -5.48 11.52
CA VAL A 193 -7.07 -5.08 11.31
C VAL A 193 -7.74 -4.77 12.65
N ASP A 194 -7.61 -5.65 13.64
CA ASP A 194 -8.20 -5.43 14.97
C ASP A 194 -7.64 -4.17 15.65
N ARG A 195 -6.32 -3.93 15.52
CA ARG A 195 -5.70 -2.69 16.01
C ARG A 195 -6.27 -1.46 15.32
N ILE A 196 -6.39 -1.48 13.99
CA ILE A 196 -6.93 -0.38 13.19
C ILE A 196 -8.37 -0.10 13.61
N LEU A 197 -9.23 -1.13 13.65
CA LEU A 197 -10.64 -0.99 14.01
C LEU A 197 -10.80 -0.42 15.43
N ASN A 198 -10.01 -0.89 16.41
CA ASN A 198 -10.03 -0.35 17.76
C ASN A 198 -9.59 1.13 17.79
N LYS A 199 -8.61 1.50 16.97
CA LYS A 199 -8.09 2.88 16.92
C LYS A 199 -9.08 3.86 16.28
N ILE A 200 -9.68 3.49 15.13
CA ILE A 200 -10.63 4.36 14.42
C ILE A 200 -11.99 4.44 15.10
N SER A 201 -12.42 3.40 15.85
CA SER A 201 -13.67 3.42 16.63
C SER A 201 -13.55 4.18 17.94
N GLY A 202 -12.38 4.74 18.27
CA GLY A 202 -12.17 5.46 19.52
C GLY A 202 -12.19 4.55 20.77
N LYS A 203 -12.22 3.23 20.63
CA LYS A 203 -12.08 2.28 21.74
C LYS A 203 -10.63 2.32 22.24
N LYS A 204 -10.29 3.35 23.01
CA LYS A 204 -9.16 3.25 23.93
C LYS A 204 -9.47 2.11 24.89
N ASN A 205 -8.46 1.27 25.19
CA ASN A 205 -8.55 0.34 26.29
C ASN A 205 -9.10 1.10 27.52
N LEU A 206 -10.34 0.86 27.88
CA LEU A 206 -11.02 1.38 29.07
C LEU A 206 -10.46 0.74 30.35
N GLY A 207 -9.17 0.38 30.33
CA GLY A 207 -8.55 -0.27 31.46
C GLY A 207 -8.25 0.61 32.66
N ASN A 208 -8.34 1.94 32.61
CA ASN A 208 -8.02 2.77 33.81
C ASN A 208 -8.62 4.21 33.77
N TYR A 209 -9.79 4.44 33.17
CA TYR A 209 -10.36 5.79 33.11
C TYR A 209 -11.71 5.98 33.85
N ASP A 210 -12.24 4.92 34.49
CA ASP A 210 -13.52 5.01 35.20
C ASP A 210 -13.49 5.87 36.50
N GLU A 211 -12.32 6.27 36.98
CA GLU A 211 -12.23 7.03 38.24
C GLU A 211 -12.22 8.56 38.09
N LYS A 212 -12.14 9.14 36.89
CA LYS A 212 -11.97 10.60 36.72
C LYS A 212 -13.11 11.38 36.08
N PHE A 213 -14.11 10.74 35.50
CA PHE A 213 -15.23 11.45 34.88
C PHE A 213 -16.54 10.73 35.20
N GLY A 214 -17.47 11.42 35.90
CA GLY A 214 -18.80 10.89 36.20
C GLY A 214 -19.64 10.58 34.95
N GLU A 215 -20.71 9.78 35.11
CA GLU A 215 -21.54 9.22 34.01
C GLU A 215 -22.01 10.22 32.94
N ASN A 216 -22.18 11.50 33.25
CA ASN A 216 -22.54 12.53 32.27
C ASN A 216 -21.39 12.97 31.35
N GLY A 217 -20.15 12.87 31.80
CA GLY A 217 -18.96 13.14 30.98
C GLY A 217 -18.73 12.08 29.89
N ILE A 218 -19.04 10.83 30.22
CA ILE A 218 -18.90 9.67 29.32
C ILE A 218 -19.95 9.72 28.19
N LYS A 219 -21.15 10.21 28.47
CA LYS A 219 -22.25 10.30 27.48
C LYS A 219 -21.96 11.35 26.40
N ASN A 220 -21.48 12.52 26.79
CA ASN A 220 -21.10 13.59 25.85
C ASN A 220 -19.87 13.23 25.00
N ILE A 221 -18.91 12.48 25.57
CA ILE A 221 -17.75 11.99 24.82
C ILE A 221 -18.17 10.90 23.81
N LYS A 222 -19.12 10.01 24.15
CA LYS A 222 -19.66 9.01 23.22
C LYS A 222 -20.39 9.62 22.03
N GLU A 223 -21.24 10.61 22.26
CA GLU A 223 -22.02 11.28 21.19
C GLU A 223 -21.10 12.08 20.24
N ASP A 224 -20.02 12.71 20.73
CA ASP A 224 -19.03 13.43 19.91
C ASP A 224 -18.08 12.46 19.16
N TYR A 225 -17.87 11.26 19.69
CA TYR A 225 -17.09 10.19 19.02
C TYR A 225 -17.90 9.45 17.95
N GLU A 226 -19.20 9.21 18.15
CA GLU A 226 -20.06 8.57 17.16
C GLU A 226 -20.27 9.48 15.94
N SER A 227 -20.28 10.80 16.11
CA SER A 227 -20.33 11.77 15.00
C SER A 227 -19.03 11.86 14.19
N LYS A 228 -17.91 11.41 14.74
CA LYS A 228 -16.57 11.38 14.10
C LYS A 228 -16.15 10.00 13.61
N GLN A 229 -17.03 8.99 13.59
CA GLN A 229 -16.71 7.71 13.00
C GLN A 229 -16.29 7.90 11.52
N LYS A 230 -15.02 7.63 11.22
CA LYS A 230 -14.52 7.46 9.85
C LYS A 230 -15.14 6.17 9.26
N THR A 231 -16.42 6.26 8.87
CA THR A 231 -17.16 5.15 8.26
C THR A 231 -16.54 4.63 6.96
N ASN A 232 -15.50 5.31 6.43
CA ASN A 232 -14.88 5.05 5.13
C ASN A 232 -13.36 4.85 5.20
N PHE A 233 -12.78 4.42 6.32
CA PHE A 233 -11.33 4.13 6.38
C PHE A 233 -11.01 2.84 5.62
N GLU A 234 -10.19 2.93 4.58
CA GLU A 234 -9.85 1.79 3.72
C GLU A 234 -8.68 0.99 4.30
N ILE A 235 -8.87 -0.31 4.53
CA ILE A 235 -7.81 -1.23 4.98
C ILE A 235 -7.36 -2.07 3.80
N CYS A 236 -6.30 -1.63 3.13
CA CYS A 236 -5.75 -2.31 1.97
C CYS A 236 -4.62 -3.26 2.39
N CYS A 237 -4.52 -4.41 1.74
CA CYS A 237 -3.34 -5.26 1.81
C CYS A 237 -2.94 -5.71 0.41
N ALA A 238 -1.66 -5.49 0.06
CA ALA A 238 -1.12 -5.98 -1.19
C ALA A 238 -0.52 -7.39 -1.00
N PHE A 239 -0.72 -8.26 -1.99
CA PHE A 239 -0.28 -9.65 -1.97
C PHE A 239 0.56 -9.96 -3.21
N ILE A 240 1.75 -10.50 -3.03
CA ILE A 240 2.52 -11.10 -4.10
C ILE A 240 1.68 -12.21 -4.72
N THR A 241 1.30 -12.04 -5.99
CA THR A 241 0.39 -12.97 -6.65
C THR A 241 0.99 -13.50 -7.94
N ALA A 242 1.03 -14.81 -8.08
CA ALA A 242 1.45 -15.51 -9.30
C ALA A 242 0.52 -16.69 -9.56
N VAL A 243 -0.09 -16.73 -10.76
CA VAL A 243 -1.13 -17.70 -11.10
C VAL A 243 -0.75 -18.46 -12.36
N SER A 244 -0.86 -19.78 -12.32
CA SER A 244 -0.86 -20.63 -13.51
C SER A 244 -1.55 -21.96 -13.25
N ASP A 245 -2.58 -22.30 -14.03
CA ASP A 245 -3.21 -23.63 -14.00
C ASP A 245 -2.34 -24.67 -14.69
N LYS A 246 -1.56 -24.26 -15.72
CA LYS A 246 -0.70 -25.16 -16.47
C LYS A 246 0.56 -25.53 -15.71
N GLU A 247 1.12 -24.56 -14.98
CA GLU A 247 2.42 -24.69 -14.32
C GLU A 247 2.37 -24.10 -12.90
N PRO A 248 1.55 -24.65 -11.98
CA PRO A 248 1.38 -24.10 -10.63
C PRO A 248 2.69 -24.04 -9.84
N ASP A 249 3.61 -24.99 -10.03
CA ASP A 249 4.92 -24.96 -9.38
C ASP A 249 5.79 -23.78 -9.85
N LYS A 250 5.70 -23.38 -11.13
CA LYS A 250 6.39 -22.18 -11.62
C LYS A 250 5.75 -20.91 -11.04
N ALA A 251 4.45 -20.91 -10.82
CA ALA A 251 3.79 -19.81 -10.11
C ALA A 251 4.28 -19.69 -8.67
N ARG A 252 4.40 -20.80 -7.94
CA ARG A 252 4.99 -20.85 -6.59
C ARG A 252 6.44 -20.36 -6.59
N GLU A 253 7.28 -20.84 -7.50
CA GLU A 253 8.66 -20.39 -7.66
C GLU A 253 8.74 -18.88 -7.96
N ARG A 254 7.86 -18.39 -8.83
CA ARG A 254 7.81 -16.95 -9.18
C ARG A 254 7.45 -16.09 -7.96
N ALA A 255 6.48 -16.50 -7.16
CA ALA A 255 6.13 -15.83 -5.92
C ALA A 255 7.27 -15.88 -4.89
N ALA A 256 7.92 -17.05 -4.73
CA ALA A 256 9.07 -17.24 -3.84
C ALA A 256 10.23 -16.31 -4.21
N LYS A 257 10.55 -16.14 -5.50
CA LYS A 257 11.57 -15.20 -5.98
C LYS A 257 11.25 -13.76 -5.58
N THR A 258 10.01 -13.33 -5.74
CA THR A 258 9.60 -11.99 -5.34
C THR A 258 9.61 -11.82 -3.82
N LEU A 259 9.13 -12.78 -3.06
CA LEU A 259 9.13 -12.75 -1.60
C LEU A 259 10.57 -12.68 -1.04
N ALA A 260 11.44 -13.56 -1.51
CA ALA A 260 12.85 -13.59 -1.11
C ALA A 260 13.57 -12.27 -1.42
N PHE A 261 13.29 -11.67 -2.59
CA PHE A 261 13.80 -10.34 -2.94
C PHE A 261 13.41 -9.29 -1.90
N TYR A 262 12.12 -9.19 -1.53
CA TYR A 262 11.69 -8.22 -0.52
C TYR A 262 12.28 -8.48 0.87
N VAL A 263 12.51 -9.75 1.23
CA VAL A 263 13.22 -10.11 2.46
C VAL A 263 14.68 -9.64 2.41
N ALA A 264 15.37 -9.87 1.31
CA ALA A 264 16.79 -9.54 1.16
C ALA A 264 17.05 -8.03 1.17
N VAL A 265 16.25 -7.25 0.43
CA VAL A 265 16.48 -5.79 0.26
C VAL A 265 15.66 -4.92 1.21
N GLY A 266 14.56 -5.44 1.74
CA GLY A 266 13.59 -4.69 2.54
C GLY A 266 13.84 -4.78 4.03
N LYS A 267 14.80 -4.03 4.59
CA LYS A 267 15.19 -4.07 6.01
C LYS A 267 14.01 -4.02 7.01
N TYR A 268 12.93 -3.30 6.70
CA TYR A 268 11.75 -3.26 7.56
C TYR A 268 10.94 -4.54 7.50
N TYR A 269 10.83 -5.14 6.31
CA TYR A 269 10.14 -6.41 6.12
C TYR A 269 10.89 -7.57 6.78
N SER A 270 12.21 -7.66 6.57
CA SER A 270 13.02 -8.69 7.22
C SER A 270 12.94 -8.60 8.75
N ARG A 271 13.05 -7.39 9.31
CA ARG A 271 12.89 -7.18 10.77
C ARG A 271 11.50 -7.55 11.30
N PHE A 272 10.47 -7.29 10.51
CA PHE A 272 9.11 -7.67 10.87
C PHE A 272 8.95 -9.20 10.84
N LEU A 273 9.39 -9.84 9.77
CA LEU A 273 9.28 -11.29 9.59
C LEU A 273 10.14 -12.08 10.61
N LEU A 274 11.31 -11.59 11.00
CA LEU A 274 12.09 -12.14 12.11
C LEU A 274 11.29 -12.24 13.41
N LYS A 275 10.40 -11.27 13.68
CA LYS A 275 9.60 -11.21 14.91
C LYS A 275 8.29 -12.00 14.81
N THR A 276 7.94 -12.48 13.64
CA THR A 276 6.65 -13.11 13.36
C THR A 276 6.78 -14.58 12.94
N GLY A 277 7.91 -15.21 13.31
CA GLY A 277 8.11 -16.65 13.22
C GLY A 277 8.78 -17.14 11.94
N TYR A 278 9.46 -16.26 11.18
CA TYR A 278 10.21 -16.59 9.97
C TYR A 278 11.71 -16.35 10.13
N GLU A 279 12.24 -16.56 11.35
CA GLU A 279 13.64 -16.28 11.66
C GLU A 279 14.60 -17.15 10.83
N TYR A 280 14.30 -18.43 10.68
CA TYR A 280 15.15 -19.35 9.91
C TYR A 280 15.22 -18.90 8.43
N GLU A 281 14.09 -18.67 7.79
CA GLU A 281 14.02 -18.28 6.38
C GLU A 281 14.71 -16.93 6.15
N VAL A 282 14.41 -15.91 6.98
CA VAL A 282 14.98 -14.56 6.84
C VAL A 282 16.50 -14.57 6.99
N ASN A 283 17.04 -15.31 7.98
CA ASN A 283 18.49 -15.40 8.18
C ASN A 283 19.17 -16.05 6.98
N ASN A 284 18.67 -17.20 6.52
CA ASN A 284 19.26 -17.89 5.36
C ASN A 284 19.17 -17.07 4.07
N ILE A 285 18.02 -16.43 3.79
CA ILE A 285 17.86 -15.54 2.63
C ILE A 285 18.87 -14.39 2.69
N THR A 286 19.01 -13.76 3.87
CA THR A 286 19.91 -12.61 4.06
C THR A 286 21.38 -13.00 3.93
N GLU A 287 21.78 -14.15 4.47
CA GLU A 287 23.14 -14.67 4.35
C GLU A 287 23.49 -15.05 2.92
N GLU A 288 22.60 -15.78 2.25
CA GLU A 288 22.79 -16.16 0.85
C GLU A 288 22.89 -14.94 -0.05
N TYR A 289 22.02 -13.95 0.15
CA TYR A 289 22.05 -12.69 -0.60
C TYR A 289 23.41 -11.96 -0.45
N LYS A 290 23.97 -11.93 0.75
CA LYS A 290 25.29 -11.32 1.00
C LYS A 290 26.42 -12.06 0.33
N LYS A 291 26.33 -13.38 0.23
CA LYS A 291 27.40 -14.24 -0.34
C LYS A 291 27.33 -14.30 -1.86
N ASN A 292 26.17 -14.52 -2.41
CA ASN A 292 25.98 -14.95 -3.79
C ASN A 292 24.98 -14.07 -4.59
N GLY A 293 24.44 -13.00 -3.98
CA GLY A 293 23.46 -12.14 -4.65
C GLY A 293 22.06 -12.74 -4.71
N ILE A 294 21.27 -12.33 -5.70
CA ILE A 294 19.82 -12.57 -5.75
C ILE A 294 19.39 -13.94 -6.29
N GLU A 295 20.27 -14.63 -7.03
CA GLU A 295 19.83 -15.73 -7.91
C GLU A 295 19.18 -16.91 -7.18
N ASN A 296 19.71 -17.33 -6.03
CA ASN A 296 19.31 -18.55 -5.34
C ASN A 296 18.58 -18.33 -4.02
N ILE A 297 18.37 -17.09 -3.60
CA ILE A 297 17.78 -16.78 -2.29
C ILE A 297 16.36 -17.33 -2.11
N HIS A 298 15.61 -17.53 -3.19
CA HIS A 298 14.24 -18.03 -3.16
C HIS A 298 14.14 -19.48 -2.66
N ARG A 299 15.23 -20.27 -2.72
CA ARG A 299 15.26 -21.66 -2.22
C ARG A 299 15.12 -21.75 -0.71
N PHE A 300 15.33 -20.66 0.01
CA PHE A 300 15.14 -20.58 1.46
C PHE A 300 13.76 -20.11 1.88
N VAL A 301 12.86 -19.84 0.93
CA VAL A 301 11.45 -19.61 1.22
C VAL A 301 10.80 -20.97 1.44
N SER A 302 10.37 -21.24 2.69
CA SER A 302 9.65 -22.48 3.01
C SER A 302 8.21 -22.44 2.46
N ASP A 303 7.60 -23.60 2.24
CA ASP A 303 6.20 -23.70 1.83
C ASP A 303 5.29 -22.95 2.82
N ARG A 304 5.54 -23.11 4.12
CA ARG A 304 4.84 -22.38 5.18
C ARG A 304 4.91 -20.87 5.00
N MET A 305 6.11 -20.33 4.71
CA MET A 305 6.31 -18.90 4.49
C MET A 305 5.61 -18.42 3.22
N LEU A 306 5.74 -19.19 2.15
CA LEU A 306 5.13 -18.89 0.85
C LEU A 306 3.60 -18.82 0.94
N GLU A 307 2.97 -19.86 1.49
CA GLU A 307 1.52 -19.98 1.64
C GLU A 307 0.93 -18.92 2.61
N SER A 308 1.71 -18.54 3.62
CA SER A 308 1.26 -17.55 4.61
C SER A 308 1.34 -16.10 4.13
N LEU A 309 2.19 -15.79 3.16
CA LEU A 309 2.52 -14.41 2.78
C LEU A 309 2.20 -14.07 1.32
N THR A 310 1.81 -15.05 0.50
CA THR A 310 1.58 -14.87 -0.93
C THR A 310 0.29 -15.53 -1.40
N ILE A 311 -0.12 -15.22 -2.62
CA ILE A 311 -1.22 -15.86 -3.32
C ILE A 311 -0.64 -16.47 -4.60
N CYS A 312 -0.39 -17.79 -4.61
CA CYS A 312 0.27 -18.41 -5.75
C CYS A 312 -0.17 -19.87 -5.97
N GLY A 313 -0.01 -20.33 -7.21
CA GLY A 313 -0.38 -21.66 -7.64
C GLY A 313 -1.43 -21.66 -8.77
N SER A 314 -2.32 -22.64 -8.79
CA SER A 314 -3.47 -22.69 -9.70
C SER A 314 -4.48 -21.59 -9.39
N LYS A 315 -5.43 -21.33 -10.29
CA LYS A 315 -6.53 -20.37 -10.08
C LYS A 315 -7.37 -20.72 -8.84
N GLU A 316 -7.64 -22.01 -8.63
CA GLU A 316 -8.44 -22.46 -7.49
C GLU A 316 -7.72 -22.21 -6.15
N GLU A 317 -6.42 -22.56 -6.07
CA GLU A 317 -5.59 -22.29 -4.90
C GLU A 317 -5.51 -20.79 -4.60
N CYS A 318 -5.31 -19.96 -5.64
CA CYS A 318 -5.25 -18.52 -5.50
C CYS A 318 -6.56 -17.92 -4.99
N ARG A 319 -7.73 -18.38 -5.46
CA ARG A 319 -9.04 -17.94 -4.96
C ARG A 319 -9.22 -18.29 -3.50
N LYS A 320 -8.94 -19.55 -3.12
CA LYS A 320 -9.01 -20.01 -1.73
C LYS A 320 -8.10 -19.21 -0.80
N SER A 321 -6.86 -18.95 -1.25
CA SER A 321 -5.91 -18.15 -0.50
C SER A 321 -6.39 -16.71 -0.30
N LEU A 322 -6.93 -16.08 -1.35
CA LEU A 322 -7.45 -14.72 -1.27
C LEU A 322 -8.66 -14.63 -0.31
N GLU A 323 -9.58 -15.61 -0.34
CA GLU A 323 -10.71 -15.67 0.61
C GLU A 323 -10.24 -15.72 2.08
N VAL A 324 -9.18 -16.49 2.35
CA VAL A 324 -8.59 -16.59 3.70
C VAL A 324 -8.08 -15.22 4.17
N PHE A 325 -7.45 -14.44 3.29
CA PHE A 325 -6.96 -13.10 3.63
C PHE A 325 -8.10 -12.09 3.77
N VAL A 326 -9.08 -12.11 2.88
CA VAL A 326 -10.25 -11.20 2.95
C VAL A 326 -11.03 -11.42 4.26
N ASN A 327 -11.16 -12.65 4.71
CA ASN A 327 -11.84 -13.00 5.97
C ASN A 327 -11.11 -12.45 7.23
N THR A 328 -9.93 -11.86 7.10
CA THR A 328 -9.28 -11.14 8.21
C THR A 328 -9.91 -9.77 8.49
N GLY A 329 -10.75 -9.27 7.57
CA GLY A 329 -11.43 -7.98 7.69
C GLY A 329 -10.76 -6.83 6.93
N ILE A 330 -9.83 -7.11 5.99
CA ILE A 330 -9.37 -6.09 5.03
C ILE A 330 -10.52 -5.68 4.11
N THR A 331 -10.54 -4.42 3.69
CA THR A 331 -11.61 -3.88 2.85
C THR A 331 -11.23 -3.82 1.38
N LEU A 332 -9.93 -3.84 1.06
CA LEU A 332 -9.41 -3.84 -0.31
C LEU A 332 -8.17 -4.72 -0.44
N PRO A 333 -8.31 -5.97 -0.92
CA PRO A 333 -7.16 -6.76 -1.36
C PRO A 333 -6.57 -6.15 -2.64
N ILE A 334 -5.24 -6.06 -2.70
CA ILE A 334 -4.50 -5.56 -3.85
C ILE A 334 -3.62 -6.67 -4.40
N ILE A 335 -3.87 -7.08 -5.62
CA ILE A 335 -3.15 -8.14 -6.31
C ILE A 335 -1.87 -7.55 -6.93
N GLN A 336 -0.72 -7.88 -6.38
CA GLN A 336 0.57 -7.54 -6.99
C GLN A 336 0.90 -8.54 -8.08
N ILE A 337 0.88 -8.09 -9.33
CA ILE A 337 1.05 -8.95 -10.50
C ILE A 337 2.50 -9.44 -10.63
N ASN A 338 2.69 -10.75 -10.63
CA ASN A 338 3.95 -11.41 -10.92
C ASN A 338 3.75 -12.40 -12.06
N PRO A 339 4.07 -12.04 -13.31
CA PRO A 339 3.86 -12.89 -14.47
C PRO A 339 4.65 -14.20 -14.38
N VAL A 340 4.04 -15.29 -14.83
CA VAL A 340 4.62 -16.64 -14.88
C VAL A 340 5.00 -16.98 -16.31
N GLY A 341 6.18 -17.61 -16.48
CA GLY A 341 6.66 -18.04 -17.79
C GLY A 341 7.26 -16.92 -18.65
N LYS A 342 7.33 -17.17 -19.95
CA LYS A 342 7.98 -16.27 -20.92
C LYS A 342 7.02 -15.29 -21.61
N ASP A 343 5.71 -15.54 -21.50
CA ASP A 343 4.66 -14.70 -22.07
C ASP A 343 3.91 -13.94 -20.97
N PRO A 344 4.30 -12.70 -20.68
CA PRO A 344 3.64 -11.87 -19.66
C PRO A 344 2.16 -11.60 -19.95
N GLU A 345 1.78 -11.47 -21.23
CA GLU A 345 0.40 -11.16 -21.60
C GLU A 345 -0.55 -12.32 -21.30
N SER A 346 -0.19 -13.54 -21.69
CA SER A 346 -0.95 -14.74 -21.33
C SER A 346 -1.09 -14.88 -19.80
N SER A 347 0.01 -14.68 -19.07
CA SER A 347 -0.01 -14.75 -17.61
C SER A 347 -0.92 -13.70 -16.96
N ILE A 348 -0.94 -12.48 -17.49
CA ILE A 348 -1.83 -11.42 -17.01
C ILE A 348 -3.29 -11.77 -17.30
N MET A 349 -3.60 -12.34 -18.46
CA MET A 349 -4.96 -12.77 -18.79
C MET A 349 -5.43 -13.90 -17.88
N GLU A 350 -4.54 -14.84 -17.58
CA GLU A 350 -4.82 -15.91 -16.63
C GLU A 350 -5.13 -15.35 -15.24
N LEU A 351 -4.32 -14.40 -14.77
CA LEU A 351 -4.54 -13.71 -13.48
C LEU A 351 -5.86 -12.94 -13.47
N LEU A 352 -6.19 -12.17 -14.52
CA LEU A 352 -7.48 -11.46 -14.64
C LEU A 352 -8.68 -12.41 -14.64
N SER A 353 -8.55 -13.61 -15.21
CA SER A 353 -9.63 -14.60 -15.22
C SER A 353 -9.77 -15.34 -13.90
N THR A 354 -8.82 -15.15 -12.99
CA THR A 354 -8.81 -15.78 -11.66
C THR A 354 -9.70 -15.04 -10.68
N PHE A 355 -9.66 -13.73 -10.73
CA PHE A 355 -10.36 -12.84 -9.80
C PHE A 355 -11.40 -11.96 -10.58
#